data_43cbdc87bca2076e0dc391bcc609139f
#
_entry.id   43cbdc87bca2076e0dc391bcc609139f
#
_cell.length_a   1.000
_cell.length_b   1.000
_cell.length_c   1.000
_cell.angle_alpha   90.00
_cell.angle_beta   90.00
_cell.angle_gamma   90.00
#
_symmetry.space_group_name_H-M   'P 1'
#
loop_
_entity.id
_entity.type
_entity.pdbx_description
1 polymer ?
#
loop_
_entity_poly.entity_id
_entity_poly.type
_entity_poly.pdbx_seq_one_letter_code
_entity_poly.pdbx_strand_id
1 'polypeptide(L)'
;MDFQVKPLGLDPTRLTNLSERLIVSHHENNYSGAVKRLNAIRKQLGDLDWATAPVFVVNGLKREELIAANSAYLHELYFDALGGDGVLPSCGLSVALDRDFGSVDQWRLQFAALAKAMGGGSGWALLSWSSREGRLVNHWAADHTHLLGGATPVLALDMYEHAYHMDFGAKAAAYVEAFMANIRWDAVYRRYGAAIAADALALGAELPGAATSLPQVIDVRRAEDFAAGEDMVEGATWRDPAHLGEWSRELDAKQPMLVYCIKGLDIGRSAALALKARGFDALYLVGGVNAWRAAGLPLQPTVKAG
;
A
#
# COMPACT_ATOMS: atom_id res chain seq x y z
N MET A 1 -19.66 17.78 10.10
CA MET A 1 -19.74 17.62 8.62
C MET A 1 -20.04 16.16 8.33
N ASP A 2 -21.08 15.87 7.54
CA ASP A 2 -21.46 14.51 7.23
C ASP A 2 -20.52 13.89 6.22
N PHE A 3 -20.21 12.61 6.41
CA PHE A 3 -19.46 11.81 5.45
C PHE A 3 -20.34 11.55 4.22
N GLN A 4 -19.80 11.72 3.03
CA GLN A 4 -20.58 11.65 1.81
C GLN A 4 -20.33 10.34 1.06
N VAL A 5 -21.38 9.76 0.48
CA VAL A 5 -21.25 8.63 -0.45
C VAL A 5 -20.52 9.13 -1.70
N LYS A 6 -19.38 8.51 -2.02
CA LYS A 6 -18.67 8.78 -3.27
C LYS A 6 -19.37 8.07 -4.42
N PRO A 7 -19.47 8.69 -5.59
CA PRO A 7 -19.99 8.01 -6.77
C PRO A 7 -19.11 6.81 -7.14
N LEU A 8 -19.70 5.82 -7.77
CA LEU A 8 -18.97 4.68 -8.31
C LEU A 8 -18.03 5.17 -9.43
N GLY A 9 -16.73 5.12 -9.19
CA GLY A 9 -15.70 5.69 -10.09
C GLY A 9 -15.29 4.79 -11.25
N LEU A 10 -16.11 3.78 -11.58
CA LEU A 10 -15.87 2.81 -12.64
C LEU A 10 -17.15 2.54 -13.42
N ASP A 11 -17.03 2.01 -14.64
CA ASP A 11 -18.14 1.46 -15.41
C ASP A 11 -18.32 -0.02 -15.05
N PRO A 12 -19.39 -0.39 -14.31
CA PRO A 12 -19.55 -1.76 -13.83
C PRO A 12 -19.85 -2.75 -14.95
N THR A 13 -20.29 -2.30 -16.12
CA THR A 13 -20.56 -3.16 -17.30
C THR A 13 -19.28 -3.70 -17.95
N ARG A 14 -18.13 -3.11 -17.63
CA ARG A 14 -16.82 -3.46 -18.22
C ARG A 14 -16.01 -4.42 -17.36
N LEU A 15 -16.51 -4.83 -16.21
CA LEU A 15 -15.81 -5.75 -15.33
C LEU A 15 -15.86 -7.18 -15.86
N THR A 16 -14.74 -7.85 -15.76
CA THR A 16 -14.64 -9.28 -16.17
C THR A 16 -15.20 -10.19 -15.08
N ASN A 17 -16.23 -10.96 -15.41
CA ASN A 17 -16.87 -11.94 -14.51
C ASN A 17 -17.47 -11.35 -13.21
N LEU A 18 -17.72 -10.05 -13.15
CA LEU A 18 -18.47 -9.39 -12.07
C LEU A 18 -19.63 -8.64 -12.74
N SER A 19 -20.88 -8.98 -12.38
CA SER A 19 -22.04 -8.36 -13.02
C SER A 19 -22.24 -6.91 -12.54
N GLU A 20 -22.77 -6.06 -13.44
CA GLU A 20 -23.22 -4.71 -13.09
C GLU A 20 -24.18 -4.76 -11.89
N ARG A 21 -25.13 -5.70 -11.90
CA ARG A 21 -26.13 -5.86 -10.84
C ARG A 21 -25.48 -6.09 -9.48
N LEU A 22 -24.45 -6.93 -9.39
CA LEU A 22 -23.70 -7.18 -8.15
C LEU A 22 -23.04 -5.92 -7.66
N ILE A 23 -22.28 -5.24 -8.53
CA ILE A 23 -21.49 -4.04 -8.16
C ILE A 23 -22.37 -2.88 -7.77
N VAL A 24 -23.44 -2.60 -8.52
CA VAL A 24 -24.40 -1.54 -8.21
C VAL A 24 -25.10 -1.83 -6.89
N SER A 25 -25.59 -3.05 -6.68
CA SER A 25 -26.23 -3.45 -5.42
C SER A 25 -25.28 -3.31 -4.23
N HIS A 26 -24.04 -3.73 -4.36
CA HIS A 26 -23.01 -3.62 -3.34
C HIS A 26 -22.72 -2.16 -2.97
N HIS A 27 -22.59 -1.28 -3.98
CA HIS A 27 -22.34 0.14 -3.78
C HIS A 27 -23.55 0.86 -3.15
N GLU A 28 -24.75 0.66 -3.70
CA GLU A 28 -25.96 1.39 -3.28
C GLU A 28 -26.49 0.94 -1.93
N ASN A 29 -26.34 -0.34 -1.57
CA ASN A 29 -26.88 -0.89 -0.33
C ASN A 29 -25.83 -1.01 0.78
N ASN A 30 -24.69 -1.68 0.51
CA ASN A 30 -23.71 -1.96 1.57
C ASN A 30 -22.82 -0.74 1.87
N TYR A 31 -22.17 -0.16 0.85
CA TYR A 31 -21.33 1.02 1.06
C TYR A 31 -22.17 2.25 1.47
N SER A 32 -23.22 2.57 0.71
CA SER A 32 -24.10 3.71 1.03
C SER A 32 -24.79 3.53 2.40
N GLY A 33 -25.16 2.29 2.75
CA GLY A 33 -25.68 1.93 4.05
C GLY A 33 -24.69 2.20 5.18
N ALA A 34 -23.42 1.83 5.00
CA ALA A 34 -22.36 2.09 5.97
C ALA A 34 -22.14 3.59 6.19
N VAL A 35 -22.13 4.40 5.13
CA VAL A 35 -22.02 5.87 5.21
C VAL A 35 -23.19 6.48 5.98
N LYS A 36 -24.42 6.08 5.67
CA LYS A 36 -25.63 6.55 6.38
C LYS A 36 -25.59 6.19 7.86
N ARG A 37 -25.19 4.94 8.17
CA ARG A 37 -25.04 4.45 9.55
C ARG A 37 -23.98 5.24 10.32
N LEU A 38 -22.81 5.50 9.71
CA LEU A 38 -21.74 6.29 10.31
C LEU A 38 -22.22 7.69 10.69
N ASN A 39 -22.93 8.38 9.79
CA ASN A 39 -23.47 9.72 10.06
C ASN A 39 -24.49 9.71 11.18
N ALA A 40 -25.40 8.72 11.20
CA ALA A 40 -26.40 8.59 12.25
C ALA A 40 -25.77 8.35 13.62
N ILE A 41 -24.73 7.50 13.71
CA ILE A 41 -24.00 7.23 14.95
C ILE A 41 -23.23 8.47 15.40
N ARG A 42 -22.54 9.17 14.49
CA ARG A 42 -21.81 10.40 14.82
C ARG A 42 -22.73 11.50 15.33
N LYS A 43 -23.94 11.60 14.78
CA LYS A 43 -24.96 12.51 15.30
C LYS A 43 -25.31 12.16 16.75
N GLN A 44 -25.60 10.89 17.06
CA GLN A 44 -25.91 10.45 18.42
C GLN A 44 -24.74 10.69 19.38
N LEU A 45 -23.48 10.46 18.95
CA LEU A 45 -22.29 10.77 19.75
C LEU A 45 -22.13 12.28 20.00
N GLY A 46 -22.50 13.12 19.03
CA GLY A 46 -22.47 14.58 19.16
C GLY A 46 -23.56 15.12 20.14
N ASP A 47 -24.67 14.42 20.22
CA ASP A 47 -25.80 14.78 21.13
C ASP A 47 -25.61 14.17 22.54
N LEU A 48 -24.55 13.38 22.79
CA LEU A 48 -24.34 12.64 24.03
C LEU A 48 -23.79 13.54 25.14
N ASP A 49 -24.39 13.50 26.31
CA ASP A 49 -23.77 14.03 27.52
C ASP A 49 -22.74 13.03 28.06
N TRP A 50 -21.49 13.29 27.76
CA TRP A 50 -20.37 12.41 28.11
C TRP A 50 -20.11 12.24 29.60
N ALA A 51 -20.60 13.20 30.44
CA ALA A 51 -20.44 13.15 31.88
C ALA A 51 -21.41 12.18 32.55
N THR A 52 -22.62 12.04 31.98
CA THR A 52 -23.70 11.26 32.59
C THR A 52 -24.17 10.07 31.75
N ALA A 53 -23.67 9.94 30.54
CA ALA A 53 -24.06 8.86 29.64
C ALA A 53 -23.75 7.47 30.24
N PRO A 54 -24.71 6.52 30.19
CA PRO A 54 -24.47 5.16 30.64
C PRO A 54 -23.31 4.50 29.86
N VAL A 55 -22.41 3.80 30.57
CA VAL A 55 -21.20 3.19 29.97
C VAL A 55 -21.52 2.23 28.83
N PHE A 56 -22.62 1.49 28.88
CA PHE A 56 -23.03 0.59 27.80
C PHE A 56 -23.49 1.33 26.53
N VAL A 57 -24.05 2.54 26.67
CA VAL A 57 -24.41 3.41 25.53
C VAL A 57 -23.15 3.91 24.86
N VAL A 58 -22.20 4.45 25.64
CA VAL A 58 -20.88 4.90 25.14
C VAL A 58 -20.15 3.77 24.43
N ASN A 59 -20.04 2.60 25.06
CA ASN A 59 -19.40 1.43 24.49
C ASN A 59 -20.07 0.97 23.18
N GLY A 60 -21.42 0.90 23.18
CA GLY A 60 -22.18 0.52 21.99
C GLY A 60 -21.97 1.48 20.82
N LEU A 61 -22.15 2.79 21.05
CA LEU A 61 -21.99 3.80 20.02
C LEU A 61 -20.55 3.86 19.45
N LYS A 62 -19.52 3.77 20.32
CA LYS A 62 -18.11 3.80 19.88
C LYS A 62 -17.73 2.56 19.09
N ARG A 63 -18.23 1.40 19.48
CA ARG A 63 -18.03 0.16 18.71
C ARG A 63 -18.69 0.25 17.33
N GLU A 64 -19.94 0.70 17.29
CA GLU A 64 -20.71 0.85 16.06
C GLU A 64 -20.13 1.93 15.13
N GLU A 65 -19.58 3.01 15.69
CA GLU A 65 -18.85 4.03 14.91
C GLU A 65 -17.65 3.42 14.20
N LEU A 66 -16.84 2.64 14.91
CA LEU A 66 -15.67 1.97 14.32
C LEU A 66 -16.06 1.01 13.20
N ILE A 67 -17.09 0.19 13.43
CA ILE A 67 -17.63 -0.74 12.43
C ILE A 67 -18.09 0.02 11.18
N ALA A 68 -18.93 1.04 11.35
CA ALA A 68 -19.48 1.79 10.23
C ALA A 68 -18.40 2.60 9.47
N ALA A 69 -17.45 3.19 10.19
CA ALA A 69 -16.34 3.94 9.59
C ALA A 69 -15.44 3.04 8.75
N ASN A 70 -14.97 1.93 9.33
CA ASN A 70 -14.12 0.98 8.58
C ASN A 70 -14.87 0.33 7.43
N SER A 71 -16.16 -0.01 7.61
CA SER A 71 -17.00 -0.50 6.52
C SER A 71 -17.02 0.50 5.36
N ALA A 72 -17.30 1.77 5.63
CA ALA A 72 -17.29 2.80 4.58
C ALA A 72 -15.92 2.94 3.90
N TYR A 73 -14.84 3.03 4.68
CA TYR A 73 -13.49 3.24 4.15
C TYR A 73 -12.96 2.04 3.36
N LEU A 74 -13.21 0.81 3.83
CA LEU A 74 -12.77 -0.40 3.12
C LEU A 74 -13.57 -0.62 1.83
N HIS A 75 -14.86 -0.27 1.79
CA HIS A 75 -15.64 -0.28 0.56
C HIS A 75 -15.11 0.76 -0.46
N GLU A 76 -14.70 1.94 -0.01
CA GLU A 76 -14.07 2.92 -0.91
C GLU A 76 -12.78 2.38 -1.52
N LEU A 77 -11.95 1.70 -0.73
CA LEU A 77 -10.73 1.06 -1.21
C LEU A 77 -11.04 -0.06 -2.22
N TYR A 78 -12.05 -0.86 -1.92
CA TYR A 78 -12.52 -1.96 -2.78
C TYR A 78 -12.98 -1.45 -4.15
N PHE A 79 -13.93 -0.50 -4.18
CA PHE A 79 -14.45 0.03 -5.44
C PHE A 79 -13.39 0.82 -6.23
N ASP A 80 -12.53 1.59 -5.55
CA ASP A 80 -11.44 2.31 -6.23
C ASP A 80 -10.36 1.38 -6.80
N ALA A 81 -10.27 0.14 -6.30
CA ALA A 81 -9.35 -0.87 -6.83
C ALA A 81 -9.93 -1.71 -7.99
N LEU A 82 -11.19 -1.50 -8.37
CA LEU A 82 -11.82 -2.23 -9.49
C LEU A 82 -11.77 -1.41 -10.79
N GLY A 83 -11.97 -2.09 -11.92
CA GLY A 83 -12.05 -1.49 -13.25
C GLY A 83 -10.72 -1.43 -14.01
N GLY A 84 -9.72 -2.18 -13.57
CA GLY A 84 -8.47 -2.43 -14.29
C GLY A 84 -8.49 -3.75 -15.05
N ASP A 85 -7.33 -4.14 -15.53
CA ASP A 85 -7.07 -5.40 -16.26
C ASP A 85 -6.34 -6.45 -15.40
N GLY A 86 -6.11 -6.17 -14.11
CA GLY A 86 -5.40 -7.04 -13.20
C GLY A 86 -3.90 -7.17 -13.45
N VAL A 87 -3.34 -6.42 -14.41
CA VAL A 87 -1.92 -6.47 -14.76
C VAL A 87 -1.16 -5.37 -14.03
N LEU A 88 -0.25 -5.76 -13.14
CA LEU A 88 0.64 -4.81 -12.45
C LEU A 88 1.83 -4.48 -13.36
N PRO A 89 1.99 -3.22 -13.78
CA PRO A 89 3.16 -2.80 -14.54
C PRO A 89 4.42 -2.78 -13.65
N SER A 90 5.61 -2.82 -14.28
CA SER A 90 6.86 -2.59 -13.57
C SER A 90 6.89 -1.17 -12.99
N CYS A 91 6.91 -1.06 -11.67
CA CYS A 91 6.86 0.19 -10.91
C CYS A 91 7.41 -0.02 -9.49
N GLY A 92 7.45 1.04 -8.67
CA GLY A 92 7.91 0.92 -7.29
C GLY A 92 7.07 0.00 -6.41
N LEU A 93 5.79 -0.20 -6.73
CA LEU A 93 4.95 -1.17 -6.02
C LEU A 93 5.34 -2.61 -6.38
N SER A 94 5.62 -2.92 -7.66
CA SER A 94 6.08 -4.27 -8.05
C SER A 94 7.40 -4.61 -7.36
N VAL A 95 8.36 -3.67 -7.33
CA VAL A 95 9.62 -3.83 -6.58
C VAL A 95 9.39 -4.10 -5.09
N ALA A 96 8.44 -3.39 -4.47
CA ALA A 96 8.11 -3.61 -3.07
C ALA A 96 7.46 -4.98 -2.83
N LEU A 97 6.60 -5.44 -3.75
CA LEU A 97 6.01 -6.79 -3.67
C LEU A 97 7.08 -7.87 -3.85
N ASP A 98 7.99 -7.72 -4.80
CA ASP A 98 9.13 -8.64 -4.99
C ASP A 98 9.99 -8.70 -3.73
N ARG A 99 10.36 -7.55 -3.16
CA ARG A 99 11.14 -7.44 -1.92
C ARG A 99 10.47 -8.11 -0.73
N ASP A 100 9.16 -7.91 -0.56
CA ASP A 100 8.45 -8.26 0.68
C ASP A 100 7.86 -9.67 0.63
N PHE A 101 7.60 -10.22 -0.56
CA PHE A 101 6.99 -11.52 -0.77
C PHE A 101 7.82 -12.50 -1.62
N GLY A 102 8.97 -12.04 -2.16
CA GLY A 102 9.85 -12.82 -3.03
C GLY A 102 9.56 -12.65 -4.53
N SER A 103 8.31 -12.41 -4.92
CA SER A 103 7.89 -11.99 -6.25
C SER A 103 6.45 -11.50 -6.24
N VAL A 104 6.05 -10.74 -7.27
CA VAL A 104 4.64 -10.37 -7.50
C VAL A 104 3.75 -11.61 -7.60
N ASP A 105 4.22 -12.67 -8.26
CA ASP A 105 3.47 -13.93 -8.38
C ASP A 105 3.29 -14.62 -7.03
N GLN A 106 4.30 -14.64 -6.17
CA GLN A 106 4.20 -15.18 -4.82
C GLN A 106 3.24 -14.35 -3.96
N TRP A 107 3.30 -13.02 -4.06
CA TRP A 107 2.29 -12.17 -3.41
C TRP A 107 0.88 -12.51 -3.88
N ARG A 108 0.67 -12.66 -5.20
CA ARG A 108 -0.63 -12.98 -5.80
C ARG A 108 -1.19 -14.30 -5.26
N LEU A 109 -0.34 -15.33 -5.19
CA LEU A 109 -0.69 -16.63 -4.62
C LEU A 109 -1.08 -16.52 -3.13
N GLN A 110 -0.29 -15.79 -2.33
CA GLN A 110 -0.56 -15.61 -0.90
C GLN A 110 -1.84 -14.81 -0.65
N PHE A 111 -2.05 -13.71 -1.37
CA PHE A 111 -3.24 -12.87 -1.21
C PHE A 111 -4.51 -13.61 -1.62
N ALA A 112 -4.48 -14.31 -2.75
CA ALA A 112 -5.61 -15.13 -3.21
C ALA A 112 -5.88 -16.31 -2.25
N ALA A 113 -4.85 -16.98 -1.73
CA ALA A 113 -5.01 -18.04 -0.74
C ALA A 113 -5.63 -17.53 0.56
N LEU A 114 -5.18 -16.37 1.06
CA LEU A 114 -5.75 -15.69 2.23
C LEU A 114 -7.25 -15.41 2.02
N ALA A 115 -7.62 -14.80 0.89
CA ALA A 115 -8.99 -14.49 0.58
C ALA A 115 -9.86 -15.76 0.47
N LYS A 116 -9.38 -16.78 -0.24
CA LYS A 116 -10.09 -18.07 -0.37
C LYS A 116 -10.31 -18.78 0.98
N ALA A 117 -9.36 -18.63 1.91
CA ALA A 117 -9.50 -19.19 3.27
C ALA A 117 -10.63 -18.54 4.08
N MET A 118 -11.11 -17.36 3.66
CA MET A 118 -12.25 -16.66 4.27
C MET A 118 -13.60 -17.04 3.62
N GLY A 119 -13.60 -17.87 2.58
CA GLY A 119 -14.82 -18.29 1.89
C GLY A 119 -15.81 -19.02 2.81
N GLY A 120 -17.09 -18.65 2.76
CA GLY A 120 -18.13 -19.13 3.66
C GLY A 120 -18.18 -18.44 5.02
N GLY A 121 -17.33 -17.47 5.25
CA GLY A 121 -17.36 -16.53 6.37
C GLY A 121 -17.62 -15.09 5.92
N SER A 122 -17.08 -14.15 6.67
CA SER A 122 -17.13 -12.72 6.34
C SER A 122 -15.79 -12.06 6.69
N GLY A 123 -15.57 -10.86 6.15
CA GLY A 123 -14.39 -10.06 6.46
C GLY A 123 -13.68 -9.53 5.21
N TRP A 124 -12.39 -9.23 5.37
CA TRP A 124 -11.57 -8.58 4.35
C TRP A 124 -10.20 -9.24 4.23
N ALA A 125 -9.77 -9.50 3.01
CA ALA A 125 -8.36 -9.73 2.73
C ALA A 125 -7.72 -8.39 2.36
N LEU A 126 -6.65 -8.01 3.07
CA LEU A 126 -6.03 -6.70 2.97
C LEU A 126 -4.55 -6.82 2.62
N LEU A 127 -4.10 -6.00 1.66
CA LEU A 127 -2.70 -5.66 1.50
C LEU A 127 -2.48 -4.28 2.13
N SER A 128 -1.56 -4.17 3.07
CA SER A 128 -1.30 -2.94 3.81
C SER A 128 0.19 -2.60 3.85
N TRP A 129 0.50 -1.32 3.84
CA TRP A 129 1.80 -0.82 4.21
C TRP A 129 1.92 -0.78 5.72
N SER A 130 2.87 -1.50 6.30
CA SER A 130 3.21 -1.47 7.72
C SER A 130 4.34 -0.48 7.96
N SER A 131 4.03 0.70 8.51
CA SER A 131 5.03 1.71 8.86
C SER A 131 6.05 1.18 9.88
N ARG A 132 5.60 0.32 10.78
CA ARG A 132 6.44 -0.29 11.81
C ARG A 132 7.48 -1.24 11.23
N GLU A 133 7.08 -2.02 10.21
CA GLU A 133 7.95 -3.04 9.60
C GLU A 133 8.68 -2.51 8.35
N GLY A 134 8.30 -1.33 7.83
CA GLY A 134 8.85 -0.76 6.60
C GLY A 134 8.60 -1.65 5.37
N ARG A 135 7.46 -2.38 5.34
CA ARG A 135 7.13 -3.34 4.29
C ARG A 135 5.63 -3.46 4.05
N LEU A 136 5.29 -4.08 2.92
CA LEU A 136 3.95 -4.53 2.63
C LEU A 136 3.65 -5.85 3.36
N VAL A 137 2.43 -5.97 3.87
CA VAL A 137 1.94 -7.18 4.55
C VAL A 137 0.54 -7.54 4.08
N ASN A 138 0.29 -8.83 3.88
CA ASN A 138 -1.06 -9.36 3.73
C ASN A 138 -1.62 -9.67 5.12
N HIS A 139 -2.83 -9.25 5.40
CA HIS A 139 -3.51 -9.66 6.63
C HIS A 139 -5.01 -9.81 6.42
N TRP A 140 -5.59 -10.62 7.28
CA TRP A 140 -7.01 -10.85 7.30
C TRP A 140 -7.71 -10.01 8.38
N ALA A 141 -8.95 -9.64 8.11
CA ALA A 141 -9.82 -9.00 9.05
C ALA A 141 -11.16 -9.74 9.09
N ALA A 142 -11.49 -10.40 10.20
CA ALA A 142 -12.72 -11.17 10.32
C ALA A 142 -13.98 -10.29 10.23
N ASP A 143 -13.85 -9.03 10.59
CA ASP A 143 -14.88 -8.01 10.44
C ASP A 143 -14.23 -6.62 10.21
N HIS A 144 -15.04 -5.59 10.16
CA HIS A 144 -14.58 -4.20 9.96
C HIS A 144 -13.73 -3.63 11.12
N THR A 145 -13.62 -4.32 12.26
CA THR A 145 -12.86 -3.82 13.42
C THR A 145 -11.41 -4.29 13.43
N HIS A 146 -11.08 -5.33 12.66
CA HIS A 146 -9.77 -5.97 12.67
C HIS A 146 -8.81 -5.35 11.65
N LEU A 147 -8.18 -4.23 12.02
CA LEU A 147 -7.08 -3.65 11.25
C LEU A 147 -5.75 -3.88 11.96
N LEU A 148 -4.68 -4.09 11.19
CA LEU A 148 -3.34 -4.21 11.74
C LEU A 148 -2.88 -2.84 12.27
N GLY A 149 -2.55 -2.74 13.55
CA GLY A 149 -2.14 -1.50 14.20
C GLY A 149 -0.89 -0.89 13.53
N GLY A 150 -0.98 0.38 13.15
CA GLY A 150 0.09 1.09 12.45
C GLY A 150 0.28 0.69 10.99
N ALA A 151 -0.71 0.06 10.37
CA ALA A 151 -0.68 -0.24 8.95
C ALA A 151 -1.74 0.55 8.17
N THR A 152 -1.41 0.92 6.93
CA THR A 152 -2.30 1.62 6.00
C THR A 152 -2.73 0.67 4.89
N PRO A 153 -4.02 0.27 4.81
CA PRO A 153 -4.51 -0.56 3.72
C PRO A 153 -4.36 0.13 2.36
N VAL A 154 -3.79 -0.59 1.39
CA VAL A 154 -3.60 -0.11 0.01
C VAL A 154 -4.46 -0.87 -0.99
N LEU A 155 -4.84 -2.12 -0.67
CA LEU A 155 -5.79 -2.94 -1.42
C LEU A 155 -6.70 -3.66 -0.43
N ALA A 156 -7.99 -3.67 -0.68
CA ALA A 156 -8.99 -4.37 0.10
C ALA A 156 -9.84 -5.27 -0.81
N LEU A 157 -9.98 -6.53 -0.46
CA LEU A 157 -10.91 -7.48 -1.08
C LEU A 157 -12.00 -7.83 -0.07
N ASP A 158 -13.22 -7.51 -0.41
CA ASP A 158 -14.40 -7.81 0.40
C ASP A 158 -14.77 -9.29 0.27
N MET A 159 -14.78 -10.01 1.40
CA MET A 159 -15.14 -11.43 1.47
C MET A 159 -16.47 -11.67 2.20
N TYR A 160 -17.27 -10.63 2.42
CA TYR A 160 -18.66 -10.79 2.84
C TYR A 160 -19.49 -11.35 1.70
N GLU A 161 -20.49 -12.17 1.99
CA GLU A 161 -21.33 -12.81 0.97
C GLU A 161 -22.03 -11.81 0.04
N HIS A 162 -22.36 -10.62 0.50
CA HIS A 162 -22.96 -9.58 -0.34
C HIS A 162 -22.04 -9.13 -1.49
N ALA A 163 -20.73 -9.30 -1.37
CA ALA A 163 -19.76 -8.94 -2.40
C ALA A 163 -19.70 -9.96 -3.55
N TYR A 164 -20.25 -11.18 -3.39
CA TYR A 164 -20.09 -12.20 -4.40
C TYR A 164 -21.29 -13.17 -4.58
N HIS A 165 -22.16 -13.33 -3.58
CA HIS A 165 -23.17 -14.39 -3.59
C HIS A 165 -24.14 -14.29 -4.78
N MET A 166 -24.44 -13.09 -5.23
CA MET A 166 -25.36 -12.85 -6.35
C MET A 166 -24.88 -13.45 -7.68
N ASP A 167 -23.57 -13.46 -7.93
CA ASP A 167 -22.97 -13.97 -9.17
C ASP A 167 -22.36 -15.37 -8.99
N PHE A 168 -21.84 -15.66 -7.82
CA PHE A 168 -21.03 -16.87 -7.60
C PHE A 168 -21.68 -17.88 -6.63
N GLY A 169 -22.76 -17.50 -5.96
CA GLY A 169 -23.32 -18.32 -4.88
C GLY A 169 -22.24 -18.64 -3.84
N ALA A 170 -22.09 -19.91 -3.49
CA ALA A 170 -21.07 -20.36 -2.53
C ALA A 170 -19.63 -20.47 -3.12
N LYS A 171 -19.43 -20.13 -4.40
CA LYS A 171 -18.12 -20.29 -5.08
C LYS A 171 -17.21 -19.07 -4.82
N ALA A 172 -16.92 -18.75 -3.56
CA ALA A 172 -16.06 -17.64 -3.17
C ALA A 172 -14.70 -17.66 -3.86
N ALA A 173 -14.12 -18.83 -4.13
CA ALA A 173 -12.84 -18.94 -4.84
C ALA A 173 -12.90 -18.37 -6.27
N ALA A 174 -14.01 -18.54 -6.99
CA ALA A 174 -14.18 -17.98 -8.33
C ALA A 174 -14.34 -16.45 -8.28
N TYR A 175 -14.99 -15.93 -7.25
CA TYR A 175 -15.05 -14.48 -7.01
C TYR A 175 -13.66 -13.88 -6.75
N VAL A 176 -12.82 -14.53 -5.96
CA VAL A 176 -11.44 -14.07 -5.72
C VAL A 176 -10.67 -13.92 -7.03
N GLU A 177 -10.77 -14.92 -7.93
CA GLU A 177 -10.13 -14.84 -9.26
C GLU A 177 -10.71 -13.70 -10.11
N ALA A 178 -12.03 -13.50 -10.08
CA ALA A 178 -12.68 -12.38 -10.78
C ALA A 178 -12.20 -11.03 -10.24
N PHE A 179 -12.10 -10.85 -8.91
CA PHE A 179 -11.54 -9.64 -8.31
C PHE A 179 -10.10 -9.39 -8.78
N MET A 180 -9.24 -10.42 -8.69
CA MET A 180 -7.82 -10.30 -9.08
C MET A 180 -7.63 -9.93 -10.55
N ALA A 181 -8.55 -10.34 -11.43
CA ALA A 181 -8.54 -9.99 -12.85
C ALA A 181 -9.02 -8.57 -13.16
N ASN A 182 -9.66 -7.91 -12.21
CA ASN A 182 -10.20 -6.54 -12.36
C ASN A 182 -9.45 -5.49 -11.54
N ILE A 183 -8.30 -5.83 -10.92
CA ILE A 183 -7.56 -4.86 -10.11
C ILE A 183 -7.05 -3.71 -10.98
N ARG A 184 -7.40 -2.48 -10.57
CA ARG A 184 -6.87 -1.24 -11.12
C ARG A 184 -5.62 -0.82 -10.34
N TRP A 185 -4.48 -1.25 -10.83
CA TRP A 185 -3.21 -1.12 -10.13
C TRP A 185 -2.71 0.32 -9.95
N ASP A 186 -3.09 1.25 -10.83
CA ASP A 186 -2.75 2.67 -10.66
C ASP A 186 -3.35 3.26 -9.37
N ALA A 187 -4.56 2.83 -8.99
CA ALA A 187 -5.20 3.24 -7.75
C ALA A 187 -4.47 2.68 -6.51
N VAL A 188 -4.11 1.40 -6.56
CA VAL A 188 -3.34 0.74 -5.49
C VAL A 188 -1.96 1.39 -5.34
N TYR A 189 -1.29 1.66 -6.47
CA TYR A 189 0.02 2.29 -6.51
C TYR A 189 -0.01 3.72 -5.94
N ARG A 190 -1.03 4.52 -6.28
CA ARG A 190 -1.18 5.86 -5.67
C ARG A 190 -1.30 5.80 -4.14
N ARG A 191 -2.10 4.86 -3.62
CA ARG A 191 -2.27 4.70 -2.16
C ARG A 191 -0.98 4.25 -1.48
N TYR A 192 -0.28 3.29 -2.08
CA TYR A 192 1.04 2.88 -1.63
C TYR A 192 2.02 4.06 -1.61
N GLY A 193 2.12 4.81 -2.72
CA GLY A 193 2.98 5.99 -2.82
C GLY A 193 2.66 7.06 -1.79
N ALA A 194 1.37 7.30 -1.49
CA ALA A 194 0.96 8.23 -0.44
C ALA A 194 1.36 7.75 0.96
N ALA A 195 1.18 6.46 1.26
CA ALA A 195 1.55 5.88 2.56
C ALA A 195 3.06 6.00 2.82
N ILE A 196 3.89 5.57 1.87
CA ILE A 196 5.35 5.66 2.04
C ILE A 196 5.87 7.10 2.02
N ALA A 197 5.23 8.01 1.29
CA ALA A 197 5.63 9.42 1.26
C ALA A 197 5.43 10.08 2.64
N ALA A 198 4.34 9.77 3.32
CA ALA A 198 4.08 10.28 4.66
C ALA A 198 5.12 9.76 5.67
N ASP A 199 5.41 8.47 5.65
CA ASP A 199 6.37 7.85 6.56
C ASP A 199 7.82 8.27 6.28
N ALA A 200 8.17 8.48 5.01
CA ALA A 200 9.53 8.84 4.61
C ALA A 200 9.84 10.35 4.75
N LEU A 201 8.88 11.18 5.13
CA LEU A 201 9.06 12.64 5.16
C LEU A 201 10.30 13.08 5.96
N ALA A 202 10.55 12.45 7.09
CA ALA A 202 11.69 12.76 7.96
C ALA A 202 13.01 12.09 7.51
N LEU A 203 13.01 11.25 6.48
CA LEU A 203 14.18 10.53 5.97
C LEU A 203 14.77 11.15 4.71
N GLY A 204 14.22 12.26 4.23
CA GLY A 204 14.72 12.96 3.05
C GLY A 204 16.06 13.68 3.35
N ALA A 205 17.11 13.36 2.60
CA ALA A 205 18.36 14.09 2.62
C ALA A 205 18.42 15.04 1.41
N GLU A 206 18.76 16.29 1.69
CA GLU A 206 19.08 17.27 0.64
C GLU A 206 20.46 16.95 0.02
N LEU A 207 20.73 17.58 -1.13
CA LEU A 207 22.03 17.42 -1.79
C LEU A 207 23.17 17.85 -0.83
N PRO A 208 24.25 17.07 -0.71
CA PRO A 208 25.38 17.43 0.14
C PRO A 208 26.07 18.69 -0.39
N GLY A 209 26.49 19.56 0.52
CA GLY A 209 27.40 20.65 0.18
C GLY A 209 28.78 20.13 -0.23
N ALA A 210 29.55 20.93 -0.95
CA ALA A 210 30.86 20.56 -1.51
C ALA A 210 31.93 20.08 -0.50
N ALA A 211 31.69 20.23 0.81
CA ALA A 211 32.64 19.87 1.88
C ALA A 211 32.18 18.70 2.77
N THR A 212 31.06 18.05 2.43
CA THR A 212 30.48 17.01 3.31
C THR A 212 31.04 15.64 2.92
N SER A 213 31.64 14.93 3.88
CA SER A 213 31.95 13.50 3.70
C SER A 213 30.65 12.74 3.46
N LEU A 214 30.56 12.07 2.33
CA LEU A 214 29.37 11.27 2.01
C LEU A 214 29.32 10.05 2.93
N PRO A 215 28.12 9.70 3.45
CA PRO A 215 27.87 8.41 4.05
C PRO A 215 28.05 7.31 2.99
N GLN A 216 27.89 6.05 3.36
CA GLN A 216 27.82 4.97 2.38
C GLN A 216 26.66 5.24 1.39
N VAL A 217 26.98 5.37 0.10
CA VAL A 217 25.98 5.68 -0.93
C VAL A 217 25.58 4.41 -1.66
N ILE A 218 24.27 4.16 -1.72
CA ILE A 218 23.70 2.97 -2.37
C ILE A 218 22.72 3.39 -3.46
N ASP A 219 23.01 2.94 -4.69
CA ASP A 219 22.11 3.09 -5.83
C ASP A 219 21.06 1.99 -5.77
N VAL A 220 19.79 2.36 -5.59
CA VAL A 220 18.65 1.43 -5.55
C VAL A 220 17.73 1.61 -6.75
N ARG A 221 18.26 2.03 -7.90
CA ARG A 221 17.50 1.98 -9.16
C ARG A 221 17.10 0.55 -9.48
N ARG A 222 15.93 0.38 -10.09
CA ARG A 222 15.53 -0.95 -10.61
C ARG A 222 16.61 -1.50 -11.54
N ALA A 223 16.72 -2.80 -11.65
CA ALA A 223 17.72 -3.43 -12.49
C ALA A 223 17.70 -2.92 -13.94
N GLU A 224 16.50 -2.75 -14.51
CA GLU A 224 16.31 -2.21 -15.85
C GLU A 224 16.75 -0.75 -15.98
N ASP A 225 16.44 0.09 -14.97
CA ASP A 225 16.82 1.51 -14.95
C ASP A 225 18.33 1.69 -14.76
N PHE A 226 18.95 0.83 -13.93
CA PHE A 226 20.39 0.80 -13.74
C PHE A 226 21.12 0.34 -15.01
N ALA A 227 20.64 -0.74 -15.65
CA ALA A 227 21.20 -1.27 -16.88
C ALA A 227 21.12 -0.27 -18.07
N ALA A 228 20.05 0.52 -18.11
CA ALA A 228 19.88 1.57 -19.11
C ALA A 228 20.68 2.86 -18.79
N GLY A 229 21.11 3.05 -17.54
CA GLY A 229 21.88 4.21 -17.11
C GLY A 229 23.34 4.15 -17.55
N GLU A 230 23.94 5.31 -17.84
CA GLU A 230 25.36 5.44 -18.22
C GLU A 230 26.24 5.84 -17.05
N ASP A 231 25.64 6.48 -16.04
CA ASP A 231 26.34 7.02 -14.87
C ASP A 231 25.66 6.68 -13.55
N MET A 232 26.40 6.82 -12.46
CA MET A 232 25.96 6.70 -11.09
C MET A 232 26.72 7.69 -10.19
N VAL A 233 26.22 7.95 -8.99
CA VAL A 233 26.92 8.80 -8.02
C VAL A 233 28.31 8.23 -7.73
N GLU A 234 29.34 9.08 -7.72
CA GLU A 234 30.72 8.65 -7.44
C GLU A 234 30.81 7.94 -6.07
N GLY A 235 31.46 6.78 -6.05
CA GLY A 235 31.60 5.93 -4.86
C GLY A 235 30.35 5.15 -4.46
N ALA A 236 29.24 5.27 -5.19
CA ALA A 236 28.04 4.49 -4.91
C ALA A 236 28.21 3.01 -5.36
N THR A 237 27.52 2.13 -4.67
CA THR A 237 27.35 0.72 -5.05
C THR A 237 25.91 0.47 -5.43
N TRP A 238 25.67 -0.13 -6.58
CA TRP A 238 24.32 -0.54 -6.96
C TRP A 238 23.90 -1.81 -6.22
N ARG A 239 22.68 -1.81 -5.72
CA ARG A 239 22.02 -2.94 -5.07
C ARG A 239 20.57 -3.02 -5.53
N ASP A 240 20.16 -4.19 -6.00
CA ASP A 240 18.78 -4.40 -6.46
C ASP A 240 17.77 -4.19 -5.31
N PRO A 241 16.88 -3.20 -5.41
CA PRO A 241 15.91 -2.92 -4.35
C PRO A 241 14.92 -4.08 -4.11
N ALA A 242 14.69 -4.96 -5.07
CA ALA A 242 13.86 -6.15 -4.90
C ALA A 242 14.49 -7.17 -3.94
N HIS A 243 15.84 -7.21 -3.86
CA HIS A 243 16.61 -8.12 -3.00
C HIS A 243 17.16 -7.45 -1.74
N LEU A 244 16.58 -6.33 -1.31
CA LEU A 244 17.04 -5.56 -0.14
C LEU A 244 17.19 -6.43 1.13
N GLY A 245 16.30 -7.39 1.35
CA GLY A 245 16.35 -8.28 2.49
C GLY A 245 17.59 -9.18 2.53
N GLU A 246 18.22 -9.42 1.39
CA GLU A 246 19.42 -10.24 1.25
C GLU A 246 20.67 -9.39 1.47
N TRP A 247 20.90 -8.40 0.60
CA TRP A 247 22.12 -7.60 0.62
C TRP A 247 22.24 -6.69 1.85
N SER A 248 21.14 -6.31 2.50
CA SER A 248 21.24 -5.52 3.73
C SER A 248 21.92 -6.25 4.88
N ARG A 249 21.97 -7.60 4.87
CA ARG A 249 22.68 -8.39 5.88
C ARG A 249 24.21 -8.27 5.81
N GLU A 250 24.72 -7.82 4.65
CA GLU A 250 26.14 -7.62 4.40
C GLU A 250 26.63 -6.24 4.83
N LEU A 251 25.72 -5.32 5.19
CA LEU A 251 26.04 -3.94 5.51
C LEU A 251 26.36 -3.76 7.00
N ASP A 252 27.24 -2.81 7.28
CA ASP A 252 27.51 -2.35 8.66
C ASP A 252 26.44 -1.37 9.12
N ALA A 253 25.58 -1.79 10.05
CA ALA A 253 24.51 -0.96 10.60
C ALA A 253 25.02 0.27 11.36
N LYS A 254 26.29 0.36 11.70
CA LYS A 254 26.88 1.52 12.39
C LYS A 254 27.23 2.66 11.43
N GLN A 255 27.26 2.41 10.14
CA GLN A 255 27.57 3.44 9.14
C GLN A 255 26.28 4.07 8.64
N PRO A 256 26.15 5.41 8.71
CA PRO A 256 25.04 6.10 8.05
C PRO A 256 25.05 5.84 6.55
N MET A 257 23.89 5.73 5.94
CA MET A 257 23.79 5.46 4.52
C MET A 257 22.80 6.40 3.82
N LEU A 258 23.10 6.69 2.56
CA LEU A 258 22.26 7.45 1.66
C LEU A 258 21.86 6.54 0.50
N VAL A 259 20.56 6.25 0.39
CA VAL A 259 20.06 5.53 -0.78
C VAL A 259 19.47 6.48 -1.79
N TYR A 260 19.59 6.18 -3.08
CA TYR A 260 18.96 6.98 -4.13
C TYR A 260 18.42 6.11 -5.26
N CYS A 261 17.37 6.60 -5.89
CA CYS A 261 16.87 6.10 -7.16
C CYS A 261 16.91 7.25 -8.19
N ILE A 262 16.16 7.15 -9.30
CA ILE A 262 16.17 8.18 -10.36
C ILE A 262 15.66 9.53 -9.83
N LYS A 263 14.50 9.54 -9.16
CA LYS A 263 13.74 10.76 -8.80
C LYS A 263 13.63 10.99 -7.29
N GLY A 264 14.16 10.10 -6.43
CA GLY A 264 13.98 10.20 -4.97
C GLY A 264 12.52 10.02 -4.53
N LEU A 265 11.74 9.21 -5.24
CA LEU A 265 10.35 8.94 -4.94
C LEU A 265 10.18 7.56 -4.29
N ASP A 266 9.19 6.79 -4.75
CA ASP A 266 8.71 5.54 -4.19
C ASP A 266 9.82 4.50 -3.91
N ILE A 267 10.70 4.25 -4.87
CA ILE A 267 11.78 3.24 -4.71
C ILE A 267 12.79 3.67 -3.64
N GLY A 268 13.33 4.89 -3.75
CA GLY A 268 14.29 5.43 -2.77
C GLY A 268 13.68 5.54 -1.37
N ARG A 269 12.44 6.05 -1.26
CA ARG A 269 11.70 6.18 0.00
C ARG A 269 11.45 4.82 0.65
N SER A 270 10.91 3.86 -0.11
CA SER A 270 10.61 2.53 0.44
C SER A 270 11.87 1.76 0.83
N ALA A 271 12.97 1.93 0.09
CA ALA A 271 14.26 1.34 0.46
C ALA A 271 14.79 1.94 1.78
N ALA A 272 14.77 3.26 1.94
CA ALA A 272 15.18 3.90 3.18
C ALA A 272 14.33 3.46 4.38
N LEU A 273 13.00 3.41 4.23
CA LEU A 273 12.08 2.94 5.26
C LEU A 273 12.33 1.48 5.63
N ALA A 274 12.54 0.62 4.64
CA ALA A 274 12.83 -0.79 4.86
C ALA A 274 14.19 -1.02 5.57
N LEU A 275 15.19 -0.23 5.27
CA LEU A 275 16.48 -0.24 5.96
C LEU A 275 16.35 0.30 7.39
N LYS A 276 15.64 1.40 7.57
CA LYS A 276 15.35 1.98 8.90
C LYS A 276 14.65 0.99 9.81
N ALA A 277 13.65 0.29 9.31
CA ALA A 277 12.95 -0.77 10.05
C ALA A 277 13.86 -1.94 10.46
N ARG A 278 14.99 -2.14 9.76
CA ARG A 278 16.03 -3.13 10.08
C ARG A 278 17.14 -2.58 11.00
N GLY A 279 17.01 -1.34 11.46
CA GLY A 279 17.95 -0.72 12.40
C GLY A 279 19.11 0.05 11.75
N PHE A 280 19.09 0.26 10.43
CA PHE A 280 20.10 1.08 9.76
C PHE A 280 19.79 2.58 9.91
N ASP A 281 20.81 3.42 9.96
CA ASP A 281 20.69 4.87 9.84
C ASP A 281 20.65 5.25 8.35
N ALA A 282 19.46 5.09 7.74
CA ALA A 282 19.27 5.24 6.31
C ALA A 282 18.42 6.48 5.98
N LEU A 283 18.91 7.26 5.03
CA LEU A 283 18.22 8.40 4.42
C LEU A 283 18.04 8.14 2.92
N TYR A 284 17.07 8.80 2.29
CA TYR A 284 16.98 8.81 0.84
C TYR A 284 17.30 10.19 0.26
N LEU A 285 17.94 10.22 -0.91
CA LEU A 285 18.27 11.45 -1.62
C LEU A 285 17.01 12.07 -2.26
N VAL A 286 16.64 13.28 -1.82
CA VAL A 286 15.55 14.05 -2.41
C VAL A 286 15.91 14.40 -3.86
N GLY A 287 15.00 14.12 -4.79
CA GLY A 287 15.22 14.30 -6.23
C GLY A 287 16.10 13.24 -6.90
N GLY A 288 16.71 12.33 -6.13
CA GLY A 288 17.50 11.20 -6.63
C GLY A 288 18.71 11.60 -7.47
N VAL A 289 19.18 10.67 -8.32
CA VAL A 289 20.33 10.95 -9.20
C VAL A 289 20.05 12.09 -10.20
N ASN A 290 18.79 12.35 -10.52
CA ASN A 290 18.44 13.47 -11.38
C ASN A 290 18.79 14.83 -10.75
N ALA A 291 18.48 15.02 -9.46
CA ALA A 291 18.87 16.24 -8.74
C ALA A 291 20.39 16.33 -8.56
N TRP A 292 21.05 15.19 -8.28
CA TRP A 292 22.50 15.10 -8.17
C TRP A 292 23.20 15.55 -9.46
N ARG A 293 22.73 15.04 -10.60
CA ARG A 293 23.25 15.40 -11.94
C ARG A 293 22.98 16.87 -12.26
N ALA A 294 21.77 17.37 -11.99
CA ALA A 294 21.41 18.75 -12.24
C ALA A 294 22.24 19.75 -11.40
N ALA A 295 22.71 19.34 -10.24
CA ALA A 295 23.62 20.12 -9.40
C ALA A 295 25.10 20.05 -9.81
N GLY A 296 25.43 19.28 -10.86
CA GLY A 296 26.80 19.12 -11.35
C GLY A 296 27.73 18.39 -10.36
N LEU A 297 27.17 17.56 -9.48
CA LEU A 297 27.95 16.79 -8.50
C LEU A 297 28.63 15.59 -9.16
N PRO A 298 29.72 15.05 -8.56
CA PRO A 298 30.54 14.00 -9.18
C PRO A 298 29.75 12.74 -9.49
N LEU A 299 29.92 12.25 -10.72
CA LEU A 299 29.36 11.01 -11.23
C LEU A 299 30.50 10.12 -11.75
N GLN A 300 30.28 8.80 -11.73
CA GLN A 300 31.16 7.81 -12.32
C GLN A 300 30.36 6.95 -13.32
N PRO A 301 30.98 6.33 -14.32
CA PRO A 301 30.32 5.38 -15.20
C PRO A 301 29.69 4.23 -14.40
N THR A 302 28.52 3.74 -14.87
CA THR A 302 27.94 2.52 -14.29
C THR A 302 28.85 1.32 -14.55
N VAL A 303 29.22 0.60 -13.49
CA VAL A 303 29.94 -0.69 -13.62
C VAL A 303 28.88 -1.75 -13.87
N LYS A 304 28.67 -2.09 -15.14
CA LYS A 304 27.77 -3.20 -15.52
C LYS A 304 28.48 -4.51 -15.19
N ALA A 305 27.83 -5.35 -14.38
CA ALA A 305 28.31 -6.73 -14.22
C ALA A 305 28.25 -7.43 -15.58
N GLY A 306 29.39 -7.93 -16.02
CA GLY A 306 29.54 -8.68 -17.28
C GLY A 306 28.87 -10.04 -17.20
#